data_b051f0586870b5e60f9c0663b0d74597
#
_entry.id   b051f0586870b5e60f9c0663b0d74597
#
_cell.length_a   1.000
_cell.length_b   1.000
_cell.length_c   1.000
_cell.angle_alpha   90.00
_cell.angle_beta   90.00
_cell.angle_gamma   90.00
#
_symmetry.space_group_name_H-M   'P 1'
#
loop_
_entity.id
_entity.type
_entity.pdbx_description
1 polymer ?
#
loop_
_entity_poly.entity_id
_entity_poly.type
_entity_poly.pdbx_seq_one_letter_code
_entity_poly.pdbx_strand_id
1 'polypeptide(L)'
;MRALTGFAKGTDISKLRIQREHSGCGFLPNVRMRRMKQSITLVLAFCVIASSASANLGANSELIEDAYGTIVQRRLLDDGKVSVVYTTGRYLYMVTFANSRSVLESYARANGTDLSEKEITKFLKANSRAKWVPVNTGRERRFKTSDGSAEATYGTLNGRPALTVRALNL
;
A
#
# COMPACT_ATOMS: atom_id res chain seq x y z
N MET A 1 39.23 3.12 37.33
CA MET A 1 39.30 4.37 38.15
C MET A 1 38.78 5.54 37.33
N ARG A 2 37.92 6.31 37.95
CA ARG A 2 37.27 7.59 37.66
C ARG A 2 35.87 7.50 37.01
N ALA A 3 34.92 7.59 37.93
CA ALA A 3 33.56 8.03 37.76
C ALA A 3 33.50 9.53 37.48
N LEU A 4 32.55 10.00 36.67
CA LEU A 4 32.04 11.37 36.72
C LEU A 4 30.54 11.34 36.61
N THR A 5 29.89 11.58 37.71
CA THR A 5 28.53 11.99 37.94
C THR A 5 28.30 13.42 37.42
N GLY A 6 27.24 13.64 36.65
CA GLY A 6 26.75 14.94 36.22
C GLY A 6 25.24 15.06 36.39
N PHE A 7 24.85 15.62 37.52
CA PHE A 7 23.51 16.00 37.95
C PHE A 7 23.13 17.36 37.36
N ALA A 8 22.00 17.51 36.70
CA ALA A 8 21.38 18.81 36.37
C ALA A 8 19.86 18.63 36.41
N LYS A 9 19.26 18.94 37.50
CA LYS A 9 18.57 20.16 37.95
C LYS A 9 17.28 20.46 37.13
N GLY A 10 16.14 20.13 37.78
CA GLY A 10 14.80 20.38 37.36
C GLY A 10 14.48 21.88 37.20
N THR A 11 13.65 22.15 36.27
CA THR A 11 12.97 23.45 36.12
C THR A 11 11.48 23.29 36.37
N ASP A 12 11.10 23.82 37.52
CA ASP A 12 9.73 23.96 38.02
C ASP A 12 9.02 25.09 37.26
N ILE A 13 7.94 24.77 36.54
CA ILE A 13 7.05 25.75 35.94
C ILE A 13 5.65 25.65 36.53
N SER A 14 5.59 25.97 37.80
CA SER A 14 4.32 26.29 38.47
C SER A 14 4.22 27.80 38.65
N LYS A 15 3.53 28.49 37.78
CA LYS A 15 2.80 29.74 37.99
C LYS A 15 2.57 30.51 36.68
N LEU A 16 1.49 30.22 36.01
CA LEU A 16 0.85 31.19 35.12
C LEU A 16 -0.56 31.40 35.59
N ARG A 17 -0.69 32.54 36.29
CA ARG A 17 -1.90 33.10 36.88
C ARG A 17 -2.79 33.63 35.78
N ILE A 18 -3.96 33.04 35.62
CA ILE A 18 -5.02 33.54 34.72
C ILE A 18 -5.66 34.75 35.37
N GLN A 19 -5.46 35.90 34.79
CA GLN A 19 -6.28 37.09 35.10
C GLN A 19 -7.60 36.98 34.33
N ARG A 20 -8.64 37.08 35.15
CA ARG A 20 -10.03 37.13 34.74
C ARG A 20 -10.39 38.61 34.60
N GLU A 21 -10.60 39.09 33.39
CA GLU A 21 -11.28 40.37 33.18
C GLU A 21 -12.71 40.14 32.74
N HIS A 22 -13.61 40.67 33.60
CA HIS A 22 -15.00 40.85 33.28
C HIS A 22 -15.16 42.16 32.52
N SER A 23 -15.88 42.17 31.44
CA SER A 23 -16.90 43.20 31.12
C SER A 23 -17.28 43.11 29.62
N GLY A 24 -18.54 43.17 29.34
CA GLY A 24 -19.02 43.52 28.00
C GLY A 24 -20.26 42.74 27.57
N CYS A 25 -21.40 43.18 28.12
CA CYS A 25 -22.71 42.85 27.55
C CYS A 25 -22.77 43.39 26.11
N GLY A 26 -22.79 42.51 25.13
CA GLY A 26 -22.98 42.86 23.72
C GLY A 26 -24.03 41.95 23.09
N PHE A 27 -25.19 42.55 22.91
CA PHE A 27 -26.36 42.03 22.20
C PHE A 27 -25.92 41.61 20.76
N LEU A 28 -25.90 40.33 20.44
CA LEU A 28 -25.65 39.86 19.07
C LEU A 28 -26.93 39.35 18.42
N PRO A 29 -27.20 39.78 17.18
CA PRO A 29 -28.43 39.42 16.49
C PRO A 29 -28.37 37.94 16.02
N ASN A 30 -29.54 37.37 16.11
CA ASN A 30 -29.88 35.99 15.73
C ASN A 30 -29.65 35.76 14.21
N VAL A 31 -28.41 35.43 13.82
CA VAL A 31 -28.06 35.08 12.43
C VAL A 31 -28.30 33.59 12.22
N ARG A 32 -29.27 33.31 11.40
CA ARG A 32 -29.77 32.00 10.92
C ARG A 32 -28.66 30.96 10.70
N MET A 33 -28.52 30.06 11.63
CA MET A 33 -27.68 28.87 11.61
C MET A 33 -28.36 27.73 10.81
N ARG A 34 -28.74 27.98 9.55
CA ARG A 34 -29.48 27.00 8.74
C ARG A 34 -28.75 26.53 7.46
N ARG A 35 -27.60 27.08 7.12
CA ARG A 35 -26.87 26.69 5.88
C ARG A 35 -25.53 25.96 6.07
N MET A 36 -25.10 25.74 7.30
CA MET A 36 -23.79 25.08 7.56
C MET A 36 -23.83 23.56 7.64
N LYS A 37 -25.01 22.95 7.71
CA LYS A 37 -25.11 21.48 7.82
C LYS A 37 -24.97 20.75 6.48
N GLN A 38 -25.17 21.40 5.35
CA GLN A 38 -25.08 20.76 4.02
C GLN A 38 -23.66 20.72 3.46
N SER A 39 -22.78 21.64 3.86
CA SER A 39 -21.40 21.69 3.33
C SER A 39 -20.47 20.67 3.99
N ILE A 40 -20.73 20.25 5.22
CA ILE A 40 -19.90 19.26 5.93
C ILE A 40 -20.14 17.85 5.38
N THR A 41 -21.35 17.55 4.93
CA THR A 41 -21.69 16.23 4.37
C THR A 41 -21.03 16.00 2.99
N LEU A 42 -20.81 17.05 2.23
CA LEU A 42 -20.18 16.95 0.91
C LEU A 42 -18.66 16.72 1.00
N VAL A 43 -18.00 17.27 2.03
CA VAL A 43 -16.55 17.09 2.23
C VAL A 43 -16.22 15.69 2.76
N LEU A 44 -17.10 15.09 3.57
CA LEU A 44 -16.88 13.71 4.04
C LEU A 44 -17.09 12.64 2.95
N ALA A 45 -17.91 12.92 1.93
CA ALA A 45 -18.13 12.00 0.81
C ALA A 45 -16.94 11.92 -0.16
N PHE A 46 -16.03 12.89 -0.13
CA PHE A 46 -14.87 12.94 -1.03
C PHE A 46 -13.62 12.22 -0.50
N CYS A 47 -13.60 11.83 0.77
CA CYS A 47 -12.44 11.16 1.39
C CYS A 47 -12.42 9.64 1.27
N VAL A 48 -13.35 9.02 0.55
CA VAL A 48 -13.38 7.56 0.35
C VAL A 48 -13.01 7.16 -1.09
N ILE A 49 -12.24 7.98 -1.77
CA ILE A 49 -11.44 7.45 -2.88
C ILE A 49 -10.21 6.83 -2.21
N ALA A 50 -10.40 5.63 -1.67
CA ALA A 50 -9.29 4.77 -1.33
C ALA A 50 -8.45 4.66 -2.61
N SER A 51 -7.36 5.41 -2.66
CA SER A 51 -6.32 5.24 -3.65
C SER A 51 -5.91 3.79 -3.55
N SER A 52 -6.43 2.95 -4.42
CA SER A 52 -5.87 1.63 -4.64
C SER A 52 -4.47 1.93 -5.12
N ALA A 53 -3.50 2.00 -4.20
CA ALA A 53 -2.11 2.06 -4.53
C ALA A 53 -1.87 0.82 -5.42
N SER A 54 -1.83 1.06 -6.70
CA SER A 54 -1.61 0.04 -7.71
C SER A 54 -0.10 -0.02 -7.85
N ALA A 55 0.52 -0.96 -7.17
CA ALA A 55 1.89 -1.29 -7.50
C ALA A 55 1.88 -1.95 -8.88
N ASN A 56 2.64 -1.42 -9.77
CA ASN A 56 2.76 -1.88 -11.16
C ASN A 56 4.17 -2.44 -11.34
N LEU A 57 4.30 -3.42 -12.22
CA LEU A 57 5.61 -3.82 -12.73
C LEU A 57 6.42 -2.58 -13.14
N GLY A 58 7.70 -2.56 -12.76
CA GLY A 58 8.59 -1.41 -12.98
C GLY A 58 8.56 -0.36 -11.86
N ALA A 59 7.70 -0.49 -10.84
CA ALA A 59 7.69 0.39 -9.69
C ALA A 59 8.96 0.22 -8.82
N ASN A 60 9.37 1.29 -8.15
CA ASN A 60 10.46 1.24 -7.18
C ASN A 60 10.01 0.60 -5.85
N SER A 61 10.97 0.30 -4.97
CA SER A 61 10.69 -0.38 -3.70
C SER A 61 9.81 0.43 -2.74
N GLU A 62 9.92 1.75 -2.73
CA GLU A 62 9.12 2.64 -1.86
C GLU A 62 7.63 2.58 -2.23
N LEU A 63 7.32 2.74 -3.52
CA LEU A 63 5.95 2.64 -4.02
C LEU A 63 5.33 1.25 -3.76
N ILE A 64 6.13 0.20 -3.87
CA ILE A 64 5.70 -1.17 -3.58
C ILE A 64 5.41 -1.34 -2.08
N GLU A 65 6.28 -0.83 -1.20
CA GLU A 65 6.10 -0.90 0.25
C GLU A 65 4.84 -0.15 0.70
N ASP A 66 4.62 1.04 0.19
CA ASP A 66 3.39 1.83 0.43
C ASP A 66 2.14 1.08 -0.02
N ALA A 67 2.22 0.36 -1.15
CA ALA A 67 1.09 -0.37 -1.71
C ALA A 67 0.80 -1.70 -1.02
N TYR A 68 1.84 -2.44 -0.63
CA TYR A 68 1.73 -3.83 -0.15
C TYR A 68 1.94 -3.97 1.36
N GLY A 69 2.35 -2.91 2.05
CA GLY A 69 2.38 -2.84 3.50
C GLY A 69 3.62 -3.50 4.10
N THR A 70 3.43 -4.30 5.17
CA THR A 70 4.53 -4.76 6.02
C THR A 70 5.42 -5.81 5.33
N ILE A 71 6.73 -5.60 5.37
CA ILE A 71 7.72 -6.59 4.94
C ILE A 71 7.74 -7.75 5.94
N VAL A 72 7.56 -8.96 5.42
CA VAL A 72 7.67 -10.21 6.18
C VAL A 72 9.05 -10.84 6.01
N GLN A 73 9.59 -10.77 4.79
CA GLN A 73 10.87 -11.37 4.45
C GLN A 73 11.56 -10.61 3.33
N ARG A 74 12.89 -10.51 3.41
CA ARG A 74 13.74 -10.01 2.31
C ARG A 74 14.86 -11.03 2.06
N ARG A 75 15.15 -11.30 0.80
CA ARG A 75 16.19 -12.25 0.39
C ARG A 75 16.94 -11.72 -0.83
N LEU A 76 18.27 -11.76 -0.77
CA LEU A 76 19.13 -11.58 -1.95
C LEU A 76 19.16 -12.89 -2.72
N LEU A 77 18.97 -12.83 -4.02
CA LEU A 77 19.06 -13.96 -4.95
C LEU A 77 20.46 -14.02 -5.58
N ASP A 78 20.86 -15.21 -6.05
CA ASP A 78 22.21 -15.46 -6.59
C ASP A 78 22.54 -14.62 -7.84
N ASP A 79 21.50 -14.16 -8.56
CA ASP A 79 21.63 -13.28 -9.74
C ASP A 79 21.64 -11.77 -9.39
N GLY A 80 21.81 -11.43 -8.11
CA GLY A 80 21.87 -10.06 -7.64
C GLY A 80 20.50 -9.37 -7.49
N LYS A 81 19.42 -10.07 -7.80
CA LYS A 81 18.06 -9.56 -7.57
C LYS A 81 17.67 -9.65 -6.09
N VAL A 82 16.72 -8.82 -5.67
CA VAL A 82 16.19 -8.85 -4.31
C VAL A 82 14.73 -9.31 -4.37
N SER A 83 14.41 -10.37 -3.63
CA SER A 83 13.03 -10.82 -3.43
C SER A 83 12.54 -10.35 -2.07
N VAL A 84 11.36 -9.71 -2.03
CA VAL A 84 10.73 -9.22 -0.83
C VAL A 84 9.31 -9.77 -0.74
N VAL A 85 8.95 -10.27 0.43
CA VAL A 85 7.59 -10.73 0.74
C VAL A 85 6.92 -9.69 1.64
N TYR A 86 5.75 -9.23 1.23
CA TYR A 86 4.91 -8.31 1.97
C TYR A 86 3.62 -8.99 2.40
N THR A 87 2.98 -8.45 3.42
CA THR A 87 1.64 -8.88 3.86
C THR A 87 0.74 -7.67 4.09
N THR A 88 -0.46 -7.75 3.54
CA THR A 88 -1.53 -6.77 3.81
C THR A 88 -2.88 -7.48 3.79
N GLY A 89 -3.58 -7.41 4.91
CA GLY A 89 -4.88 -8.05 5.07
C GLY A 89 -4.80 -9.56 4.83
N ARG A 90 -5.51 -10.04 3.79
CA ARG A 90 -5.59 -11.47 3.47
C ARG A 90 -4.62 -11.94 2.40
N TYR A 91 -3.71 -11.08 1.93
CA TYR A 91 -2.81 -11.40 0.83
C TYR A 91 -1.35 -11.41 1.26
N LEU A 92 -0.59 -12.28 0.58
CA LEU A 92 0.87 -12.26 0.52
C LEU A 92 1.27 -11.79 -0.87
N TYR A 93 2.21 -10.88 -0.93
CA TYR A 93 2.80 -10.34 -2.14
C TYR A 93 4.29 -10.66 -2.14
N MET A 94 4.77 -11.35 -3.16
CA MET A 94 6.21 -11.55 -3.36
C MET A 94 6.63 -10.72 -4.56
N VAL A 95 7.59 -9.84 -4.35
CA VAL A 95 8.10 -8.94 -5.41
C VAL A 95 9.58 -9.19 -5.57
N THR A 96 10.00 -9.36 -6.81
CA THR A 96 11.43 -9.44 -7.16
C THR A 96 11.85 -8.15 -7.86
N PHE A 97 12.91 -7.55 -7.34
CA PHE A 97 13.50 -6.32 -7.85
C PHE A 97 14.79 -6.61 -8.59
N ALA A 98 14.93 -6.01 -9.76
CA ALA A 98 16.20 -5.88 -10.50
C ALA A 98 16.44 -4.39 -10.75
N ASN A 99 17.66 -3.90 -10.51
CA ASN A 99 18.01 -2.48 -10.70
C ASN A 99 17.03 -1.55 -10.00
N SER A 100 16.61 -1.89 -8.75
CA SER A 100 15.66 -1.15 -7.93
C SER A 100 14.23 -1.04 -8.51
N ARG A 101 13.89 -1.83 -9.53
CA ARG A 101 12.54 -1.87 -10.12
C ARG A 101 11.93 -3.26 -10.00
N SER A 102 10.63 -3.34 -9.77
CA SER A 102 9.91 -4.61 -9.73
C SER A 102 9.89 -5.24 -11.14
N VAL A 103 10.36 -6.47 -11.24
CA VAL A 103 10.41 -7.23 -12.50
C VAL A 103 9.48 -8.44 -12.45
N LEU A 104 9.12 -8.89 -11.24
CA LEU A 104 8.20 -10.00 -11.02
C LEU A 104 7.39 -9.73 -9.76
N GLU A 105 6.09 -9.97 -9.83
CA GLU A 105 5.17 -9.85 -8.70
C GLU A 105 4.29 -11.09 -8.60
N SER A 106 4.16 -11.65 -7.40
CA SER A 106 3.31 -12.80 -7.15
C SER A 106 2.30 -12.52 -6.04
N TYR A 107 1.09 -12.99 -6.24
CA TYR A 107 -0.08 -12.73 -5.39
C TYR A 107 -0.67 -14.05 -4.92
N ALA A 108 -0.75 -14.26 -3.62
CA ALA A 108 -1.37 -15.41 -3.01
C ALA A 108 -2.25 -15.01 -1.84
N ARG A 109 -3.24 -15.82 -1.49
CA ARG A 109 -3.94 -15.64 -0.21
C ARG A 109 -3.08 -16.16 0.93
N ALA A 110 -3.05 -15.42 2.04
CA ALA A 110 -2.28 -15.79 3.23
C ALA A 110 -2.71 -17.14 3.83
N ASN A 111 -3.99 -17.50 3.71
CA ASN A 111 -4.53 -18.77 4.14
C ASN A 111 -4.30 -19.94 3.15
N GLY A 112 -3.64 -19.70 2.01
CA GLY A 112 -3.30 -20.73 1.03
C GLY A 112 -4.46 -21.18 0.14
N THR A 113 -5.62 -20.53 0.17
CA THR A 113 -6.74 -20.86 -0.72
C THR A 113 -6.58 -20.21 -2.09
N ASP A 114 -7.32 -20.71 -3.09
CA ASP A 114 -7.32 -20.21 -4.44
C ASP A 114 -7.74 -18.73 -4.54
N LEU A 115 -7.16 -17.99 -5.47
CA LEU A 115 -7.66 -16.69 -5.88
C LEU A 115 -8.93 -16.86 -6.72
N SER A 116 -9.93 -16.05 -6.44
CA SER A 116 -11.13 -15.98 -7.29
C SER A 116 -10.82 -15.30 -8.63
N GLU A 117 -11.64 -15.52 -9.63
CA GLU A 117 -11.55 -14.86 -10.96
C GLU A 117 -11.51 -13.33 -10.84
N LYS A 118 -12.28 -12.79 -9.91
CA LYS A 118 -12.34 -11.35 -9.64
C LYS A 118 -11.02 -10.82 -9.09
N GLU A 119 -10.35 -11.59 -8.23
CA GLU A 119 -9.03 -11.25 -7.68
C GLU A 119 -7.94 -11.36 -8.74
N ILE A 120 -7.93 -12.43 -9.52
CA ILE A 120 -7.00 -12.59 -10.65
C ILE A 120 -7.13 -11.40 -11.60
N THR A 121 -8.35 -11.07 -12.02
CA THR A 121 -8.60 -9.91 -12.89
C THR A 121 -8.14 -8.60 -12.27
N LYS A 122 -8.36 -8.41 -10.96
CA LYS A 122 -7.91 -7.22 -10.22
C LYS A 122 -6.39 -7.09 -10.25
N PHE A 123 -5.66 -8.16 -9.95
CA PHE A 123 -4.20 -8.13 -9.92
C PHE A 123 -3.59 -7.98 -11.33
N LEU A 124 -4.16 -8.61 -12.34
CA LEU A 124 -3.74 -8.39 -13.72
C LEU A 124 -3.87 -6.92 -14.11
N LYS A 125 -5.02 -6.30 -13.86
CA LYS A 125 -5.25 -4.87 -14.14
C LYS A 125 -4.33 -3.93 -13.36
N ALA A 126 -3.93 -4.31 -12.15
CA ALA A 126 -3.00 -3.54 -11.35
C ALA A 126 -1.60 -3.49 -11.97
N ASN A 127 -1.18 -4.53 -12.67
CA ASN A 127 0.17 -4.67 -13.22
C ASN A 127 0.35 -4.10 -14.63
N SER A 128 -0.71 -3.92 -15.38
CA SER A 128 -0.62 -3.32 -16.72
C SER A 128 -1.92 -2.65 -17.12
N ARG A 129 -1.82 -1.50 -17.79
CA ARG A 129 -2.95 -0.82 -18.45
C ARG A 129 -3.33 -1.47 -19.78
N ALA A 130 -2.42 -2.25 -20.36
CA ALA A 130 -2.71 -2.99 -21.58
C ALA A 130 -3.73 -4.11 -21.31
N LYS A 131 -4.45 -4.51 -22.35
CA LYS A 131 -5.44 -5.58 -22.25
C LYS A 131 -4.75 -6.92 -22.03
N TRP A 132 -5.18 -7.66 -21.01
CA TRP A 132 -4.75 -9.02 -20.77
C TRP A 132 -5.56 -10.00 -21.62
N VAL A 133 -4.86 -10.88 -22.33
CA VAL A 133 -5.44 -11.91 -23.19
C VAL A 133 -5.06 -13.29 -22.63
N PRO A 134 -6.00 -14.20 -22.40
CA PRO A 134 -5.68 -15.55 -21.98
C PRO A 134 -4.95 -16.29 -23.11
N VAL A 135 -3.93 -17.07 -22.72
CA VAL A 135 -3.16 -17.93 -23.62
C VAL A 135 -3.42 -19.37 -23.22
N ASN A 136 -4.04 -20.14 -24.09
CA ASN A 136 -4.31 -21.55 -23.81
C ASN A 136 -3.04 -22.38 -24.03
N THR A 137 -2.37 -22.75 -22.94
CA THR A 137 -1.18 -23.62 -22.98
C THR A 137 -1.23 -24.61 -21.80
N GLY A 138 -1.91 -25.74 -21.98
CA GLY A 138 -1.85 -26.84 -21.03
C GLY A 138 -2.58 -26.64 -19.70
N ARG A 139 -2.02 -27.16 -18.60
CA ARG A 139 -2.67 -27.22 -17.27
C ARG A 139 -2.67 -25.89 -16.51
N GLU A 140 -1.77 -24.97 -16.82
CA GLU A 140 -1.65 -23.68 -16.15
C GLU A 140 -2.41 -22.60 -16.93
N ARG A 141 -3.02 -21.69 -16.20
CA ARG A 141 -3.71 -20.55 -16.81
C ARG A 141 -2.70 -19.44 -17.05
N ARG A 142 -2.49 -19.10 -18.32
CA ARG A 142 -1.54 -18.07 -18.75
C ARG A 142 -2.25 -16.88 -19.38
N PHE A 143 -1.66 -15.72 -19.21
CA PHE A 143 -2.14 -14.47 -19.77
C PHE A 143 -0.95 -13.70 -20.33
N LYS A 144 -1.17 -12.95 -21.41
CA LYS A 144 -0.21 -11.99 -21.94
C LYS A 144 -0.88 -10.65 -22.15
N THR A 145 -0.13 -9.57 -22.00
CA THR A 145 -0.61 -8.26 -22.41
C THR A 145 -0.64 -8.16 -23.92
N SER A 146 -1.59 -7.40 -24.45
CA SER A 146 -1.77 -7.21 -25.91
C SER A 146 -0.59 -6.52 -26.58
N ASP A 147 0.21 -5.78 -25.83
CA ASP A 147 1.46 -5.12 -26.26
C ASP A 147 2.71 -5.97 -26.05
N GLY A 148 2.58 -7.17 -25.49
CA GLY A 148 3.68 -8.08 -25.22
C GLY A 148 4.64 -7.64 -24.10
N SER A 149 4.31 -6.60 -23.33
CA SER A 149 5.17 -6.05 -22.27
C SER A 149 5.25 -6.93 -21.02
N ALA A 150 4.21 -7.74 -20.76
CA ALA A 150 4.15 -8.60 -19.59
C ALA A 150 3.42 -9.91 -19.86
N GLU A 151 3.73 -10.91 -19.05
CA GLU A 151 2.99 -12.17 -18.99
C GLU A 151 2.64 -12.53 -17.56
N ALA A 152 1.59 -13.33 -17.38
CA ALA A 152 1.18 -13.83 -16.08
C ALA A 152 0.82 -15.31 -16.15
N THR A 153 1.05 -16.01 -15.04
CA THR A 153 0.71 -17.42 -14.87
C THR A 153 -0.01 -17.60 -13.53
N TYR A 154 -1.16 -18.24 -13.55
CA TYR A 154 -1.84 -18.70 -12.34
C TYR A 154 -1.57 -20.19 -12.17
N GLY A 155 -0.89 -20.54 -11.09
CA GLY A 155 -0.45 -21.90 -10.80
C GLY A 155 -0.01 -22.03 -9.35
N THR A 156 0.89 -22.96 -9.06
CA THR A 156 1.41 -23.19 -7.71
C THR A 156 2.80 -22.59 -7.55
N LEU A 157 2.96 -21.73 -6.54
CA LEU A 157 4.23 -21.16 -6.14
C LEU A 157 4.51 -21.52 -4.68
N ASN A 158 5.63 -22.21 -4.41
CA ASN A 158 5.99 -22.68 -3.06
C ASN A 158 4.85 -23.43 -2.35
N GLY A 159 4.13 -24.29 -3.09
CA GLY A 159 3.03 -25.08 -2.56
C GLY A 159 1.71 -24.32 -2.36
N ARG A 160 1.60 -23.07 -2.80
CA ARG A 160 0.38 -22.25 -2.68
C ARG A 160 -0.13 -21.81 -4.04
N PRO A 161 -1.45 -21.77 -4.26
CA PRO A 161 -2.03 -21.15 -5.44
C PRO A 161 -1.63 -19.68 -5.51
N ALA A 162 -1.03 -19.24 -6.61
CA ALA A 162 -0.55 -17.89 -6.79
C ALA A 162 -0.68 -17.43 -8.25
N LEU A 163 -0.96 -16.14 -8.43
CA LEU A 163 -0.80 -15.45 -9.70
C LEU A 163 0.59 -14.81 -9.72
N THR A 164 1.41 -15.18 -10.67
CA THR A 164 2.73 -14.58 -10.90
C THR A 164 2.70 -13.77 -12.17
N VAL A 165 3.10 -12.51 -12.09
CA VAL A 165 3.19 -11.56 -13.21
C VAL A 165 4.64 -11.16 -13.39
N ARG A 166 5.16 -11.21 -14.61
CA ARG A 166 6.51 -10.77 -14.91
C ARG A 166 6.56 -9.80 -16.09
N ALA A 167 7.47 -8.86 -16.04
CA ALA A 167 7.80 -7.99 -17.15
C ALA A 167 8.66 -8.77 -18.17
N LEU A 168 8.47 -8.51 -19.45
CA LEU A 168 9.23 -9.11 -20.53
C LEU A 168 10.29 -8.15 -21.11
N ASN A 169 10.13 -6.84 -20.90
CA ASN A 169 10.93 -5.78 -21.52
C ASN A 169 11.46 -4.76 -20.48
N LEU A 170 11.95 -5.23 -19.32
CA LEU A 170 12.60 -4.39 -18.30
C LEU A 170 14.10 -4.68 -18.23
#